data_1ccec4c258ea0f31b4864bced515bd3a
#
_entry.id   1ccec4c258ea0f31b4864bced515bd3a
#
_cell.length_a   1.000
_cell.length_b   1.000
_cell.length_c   1.000
_cell.angle_alpha   90.00
_cell.angle_beta   90.00
_cell.angle_gamma   90.00
#
_symmetry.space_group_name_H-M   'P 1'
#
loop_
_entity.id
_entity.type
_entity.pdbx_description
1 polymer ?
#
loop_
_entity_poly.entity_id
_entity_poly.type
_entity_poly.pdbx_seq_one_letter_code
_entity_poly.pdbx_strand_id
1 'polypeptide(L)'
;MNEITTKLKELEIETLSNVRSSKADNTLKAYKSDFRDFKSFCVQHGLKSMPSTPENLSIYLTSLSKKCKFSTLKRRIASVSVVHKLNGHYIDIKNPVITENLLGIKRSIGAYQTSKKPILINDLRLIINQINKEIKPSIKLRDKALILVGFSGGFRRSELVSIEYNNIDFVSEGMKIFIKRSKTDQSGEGMTKAIPYFENPVYCPV
;
A
#
# COMPACT_ATOMS: atom_id res chain seq x y z
N MET A 1 -33.55 -31.53 5.07
CA MET A 1 -32.16 -31.70 4.58
C MET A 1 -31.65 -30.47 3.83
N ASN A 2 -32.50 -29.65 3.21
CA ASN A 2 -32.08 -28.51 2.40
C ASN A 2 -31.66 -27.24 3.18
N GLU A 3 -32.27 -26.96 4.34
CA GLU A 3 -32.05 -25.72 5.10
C GLU A 3 -30.66 -25.65 5.78
N ILE A 4 -30.23 -26.78 6.36
CA ILE A 4 -28.89 -26.90 6.98
C ILE A 4 -27.78 -26.77 5.92
N THR A 5 -27.98 -27.34 4.74
CA THR A 5 -27.05 -27.28 3.61
C THR A 5 -26.93 -25.86 3.06
N THR A 6 -28.05 -25.12 3.02
CA THR A 6 -28.08 -23.72 2.58
C THR A 6 -27.34 -22.83 3.56
N LYS A 7 -27.58 -22.98 4.86
CA LYS A 7 -26.93 -22.23 5.92
C LYS A 7 -25.41 -22.47 5.97
N LEU A 8 -24.97 -23.72 5.75
CA LEU A 8 -23.55 -24.05 5.63
C LEU A 8 -22.88 -23.35 4.45
N LYS A 9 -23.52 -23.35 3.29
CA LYS A 9 -23.01 -22.64 2.11
C LYS A 9 -22.92 -21.12 2.31
N GLU A 10 -23.89 -20.53 3.00
CA GLU A 10 -23.84 -19.11 3.36
C GLU A 10 -22.65 -18.79 4.26
N LEU A 11 -22.43 -19.61 5.31
CA LEU A 11 -21.28 -19.49 6.21
C LEU A 11 -19.94 -19.70 5.49
N GLU A 12 -19.87 -20.62 4.52
CA GLU A 12 -18.68 -20.81 3.70
C GLU A 12 -18.37 -19.56 2.86
N ILE A 13 -19.40 -18.98 2.22
CA ILE A 13 -19.26 -17.74 1.44
C ILE A 13 -18.80 -16.57 2.33
N GLU A 14 -19.41 -16.42 3.50
CA GLU A 14 -19.03 -15.40 4.47
C GLU A 14 -17.60 -15.61 4.96
N THR A 15 -17.21 -16.84 5.27
CA THR A 15 -15.84 -17.20 5.66
C THR A 15 -14.84 -16.83 4.57
N LEU A 16 -15.14 -17.14 3.31
CA LEU A 16 -14.28 -16.74 2.18
C LEU A 16 -14.18 -15.22 2.03
N SER A 17 -15.28 -14.50 2.26
CA SER A 17 -15.30 -13.04 2.28
C SER A 17 -14.42 -12.49 3.38
N ASN A 18 -14.51 -13.02 4.60
CA ASN A 18 -13.68 -12.63 5.74
C ASN A 18 -12.19 -12.89 5.49
N VAL A 19 -11.85 -14.04 4.90
CA VAL A 19 -10.47 -14.35 4.51
C VAL A 19 -9.93 -13.36 3.48
N ARG A 20 -10.74 -12.97 2.49
CA ARG A 20 -10.35 -11.94 1.52
C ARG A 20 -10.17 -10.58 2.17
N SER A 21 -11.08 -10.19 3.06
CA SER A 21 -11.03 -8.92 3.80
C SER A 21 -9.88 -8.83 4.81
N SER A 22 -9.21 -9.96 5.12
CA SER A 22 -8.04 -9.98 6.01
C SER A 22 -6.82 -9.22 5.47
N LYS A 23 -6.85 -8.80 4.23
CA LYS A 23 -5.77 -8.04 3.56
C LYS A 23 -6.34 -6.80 2.88
N ALA A 24 -5.61 -5.70 2.97
CA ALA A 24 -5.97 -4.49 2.23
C ALA A 24 -5.98 -4.74 0.71
N ASP A 25 -6.93 -4.15 -0.01
CA ASP A 25 -7.11 -4.31 -1.47
C ASP A 25 -5.83 -4.08 -2.27
N ASN A 26 -5.05 -3.05 -1.91
CA ASN A 26 -3.79 -2.76 -2.57
C ASN A 26 -2.75 -3.88 -2.36
N THR A 27 -2.80 -4.56 -1.21
CA THR A 27 -1.96 -5.73 -0.93
C THR A 27 -2.37 -6.91 -1.81
N LEU A 28 -3.68 -7.16 -1.93
CA LEU A 28 -4.21 -8.22 -2.82
C LEU A 28 -3.88 -7.94 -4.28
N LYS A 29 -4.04 -6.70 -4.75
CA LYS A 29 -3.64 -6.29 -6.10
C LYS A 29 -2.16 -6.51 -6.35
N ALA A 30 -1.30 -6.18 -5.39
CA ALA A 30 0.14 -6.40 -5.48
C ALA A 30 0.47 -7.90 -5.54
N TYR A 31 -0.13 -8.73 -4.68
CA TYR A 31 0.08 -10.17 -4.67
C TYR A 31 -0.36 -10.82 -5.98
N LYS A 32 -1.53 -10.43 -6.50
CA LYS A 32 -2.02 -10.91 -7.80
C LYS A 32 -1.07 -10.54 -8.94
N SER A 33 -0.55 -9.32 -8.95
CA SER A 33 0.40 -8.87 -9.95
C SER A 33 1.73 -9.62 -9.87
N ASP A 34 2.28 -9.77 -8.65
CA ASP A 34 3.54 -10.49 -8.42
C ASP A 34 3.44 -11.96 -8.81
N PHE A 35 2.33 -12.61 -8.44
CA PHE A 35 2.12 -14.03 -8.79
C PHE A 35 1.93 -14.22 -10.28
N ARG A 36 1.26 -13.30 -10.98
CA ARG A 36 1.14 -13.35 -12.44
C ARG A 36 2.49 -13.28 -13.12
N ASP A 37 3.40 -12.42 -12.64
CA ASP A 37 4.77 -12.32 -13.15
C ASP A 37 5.56 -13.61 -12.89
N PHE A 38 5.45 -14.19 -11.69
CA PHE A 38 6.05 -15.49 -11.38
C PHE A 38 5.51 -16.61 -12.26
N LYS A 39 4.19 -16.65 -12.47
CA LYS A 39 3.55 -17.63 -13.35
C LYS A 39 4.07 -17.49 -14.80
N SER A 40 4.19 -16.28 -15.30
CA SER A 40 4.73 -16.03 -16.66
C SER A 40 6.18 -16.50 -16.78
N PHE A 41 7.00 -16.24 -15.77
CA PHE A 41 8.37 -16.74 -15.71
C PHE A 41 8.40 -18.28 -15.73
N CYS A 42 7.59 -18.94 -14.91
CA CYS A 42 7.53 -20.40 -14.89
C CYS A 42 7.12 -20.98 -16.25
N VAL A 43 6.10 -20.41 -16.89
CA VAL A 43 5.67 -20.85 -18.23
C VAL A 43 6.80 -20.72 -19.27
N GLN A 44 7.52 -19.59 -19.27
CA GLN A 44 8.62 -19.34 -20.20
C GLN A 44 9.79 -20.32 -20.02
N HIS A 45 9.97 -20.87 -18.84
CA HIS A 45 11.07 -21.78 -18.50
C HIS A 45 10.63 -23.25 -18.31
N GLY A 46 9.39 -23.60 -18.67
CA GLY A 46 8.87 -24.95 -18.50
C GLY A 46 8.75 -25.41 -17.04
N LEU A 47 8.65 -24.47 -16.10
CA LEU A 47 8.55 -24.73 -14.67
C LEU A 47 7.09 -24.73 -14.20
N LYS A 48 6.81 -25.49 -13.13
CA LYS A 48 5.51 -25.50 -12.50
C LYS A 48 5.36 -24.33 -11.53
N SER A 49 4.33 -23.49 -11.74
CA SER A 49 4.07 -22.32 -10.90
C SER A 49 3.18 -22.60 -9.67
N MET A 50 2.36 -23.68 -9.71
CA MET A 50 1.42 -24.04 -8.64
C MET A 50 1.14 -25.55 -8.66
N PRO A 51 1.44 -26.33 -7.62
CA PRO A 51 2.39 -25.96 -6.56
C PRO A 51 3.79 -25.77 -7.13
N SER A 52 4.54 -24.84 -6.57
CA SER A 52 5.92 -24.59 -6.96
C SER A 52 6.88 -25.05 -5.85
N THR A 53 8.18 -25.11 -6.19
CA THR A 53 9.24 -25.53 -5.25
C THR A 53 10.09 -24.34 -4.81
N PRO A 54 10.81 -24.45 -3.67
CA PRO A 54 11.78 -23.44 -3.25
C PRO A 54 12.83 -23.12 -4.31
N GLU A 55 13.30 -24.14 -5.06
CA GLU A 55 14.29 -24.00 -6.14
C GLU A 55 13.76 -23.11 -7.27
N ASN A 56 12.52 -23.38 -7.74
CA ASN A 56 11.89 -22.58 -8.78
C ASN A 56 11.74 -21.11 -8.36
N LEU A 57 11.34 -20.88 -7.11
CA LEU A 57 11.23 -19.54 -6.55
C LEU A 57 12.61 -18.89 -6.47
N SER A 58 13.64 -19.61 -6.06
CA SER A 58 15.02 -19.12 -5.96
C SER A 58 15.57 -18.70 -7.33
N ILE A 59 15.37 -19.52 -8.38
CA ILE A 59 15.76 -19.18 -9.76
C ILE A 59 15.05 -17.93 -10.26
N TYR A 60 13.74 -17.81 -10.00
CA TYR A 60 12.97 -16.61 -10.31
C TYR A 60 13.53 -15.36 -9.63
N LEU A 61 13.89 -15.43 -8.35
CA LEU A 61 14.48 -14.31 -7.64
C LEU A 61 15.83 -13.88 -8.23
N THR A 62 16.64 -14.87 -8.64
CA THR A 62 17.91 -14.63 -9.32
C THR A 62 17.69 -13.91 -10.66
N SER A 63 16.70 -14.30 -11.44
CA SER A 63 16.37 -13.63 -12.70
C SER A 63 15.98 -12.15 -12.55
N LEU A 64 15.43 -11.80 -11.38
CA LEU A 64 15.01 -10.43 -11.05
C LEU A 64 16.09 -9.60 -10.35
N SER A 65 17.15 -10.21 -9.86
CA SER A 65 18.15 -9.57 -8.99
C SER A 65 18.79 -8.32 -9.63
N LYS A 66 19.03 -8.34 -10.93
CA LYS A 66 19.61 -7.22 -11.68
C LYS A 66 18.59 -6.12 -12.06
N LYS A 67 17.29 -6.41 -11.96
CA LYS A 67 16.21 -5.51 -12.42
C LYS A 67 15.42 -4.91 -11.27
N CYS A 68 15.45 -5.52 -10.10
CA CYS A 68 14.61 -5.17 -8.96
C CYS A 68 15.44 -4.82 -7.72
N LYS A 69 14.92 -3.89 -6.91
CA LYS A 69 15.47 -3.62 -5.58
C LYS A 69 15.28 -4.82 -4.65
N PHE A 70 16.17 -5.00 -3.70
CA PHE A 70 16.10 -6.08 -2.71
C PHE A 70 14.76 -6.14 -1.96
N SER A 71 14.18 -4.99 -1.60
CA SER A 71 12.86 -4.91 -0.96
C SER A 71 11.73 -5.48 -1.85
N THR A 72 11.84 -5.31 -3.17
CA THR A 72 10.90 -5.88 -4.14
C THR A 72 11.00 -7.40 -4.18
N LEU A 73 12.21 -7.98 -4.14
CA LEU A 73 12.40 -9.42 -4.09
C LEU A 73 11.76 -10.02 -2.84
N LYS A 74 11.96 -9.40 -1.66
CA LYS A 74 11.29 -9.82 -0.42
C LYS A 74 9.76 -9.82 -0.54
N ARG A 75 9.19 -8.78 -1.13
CA ARG A 75 7.74 -8.69 -1.33
C ARG A 75 7.25 -9.79 -2.26
N ARG A 76 7.97 -10.11 -3.34
CA ARG A 76 7.61 -11.17 -4.30
C ARG A 76 7.61 -12.55 -3.65
N ILE A 77 8.55 -12.85 -2.77
CA ILE A 77 8.54 -14.09 -1.99
C ILE A 77 7.28 -14.19 -1.14
N ALA A 78 6.97 -13.13 -0.40
CA ALA A 78 5.76 -13.08 0.43
C ALA A 78 4.49 -13.26 -0.41
N SER A 79 4.44 -12.61 -1.58
CA SER A 79 3.30 -12.71 -2.51
C SER A 79 3.11 -14.15 -3.01
N VAL A 80 4.17 -14.81 -3.47
CA VAL A 80 4.11 -16.21 -3.95
C VAL A 80 3.70 -17.14 -2.83
N SER A 81 4.28 -16.98 -1.64
CA SER A 81 3.94 -17.81 -0.45
C SER A 81 2.46 -17.66 -0.06
N VAL A 82 1.95 -16.42 0.00
CA VAL A 82 0.54 -16.19 0.36
C VAL A 82 -0.40 -16.77 -0.68
N VAL A 83 -0.10 -16.60 -1.98
CA VAL A 83 -0.94 -17.16 -3.04
C VAL A 83 -0.94 -18.68 -3.00
N HIS A 84 0.19 -19.34 -2.73
CA HIS A 84 0.24 -20.79 -2.52
C HIS A 84 -0.66 -21.22 -1.36
N LYS A 85 -0.51 -20.56 -0.20
CA LYS A 85 -1.31 -20.84 0.99
C LYS A 85 -2.82 -20.70 0.74
N LEU A 86 -3.24 -19.66 0.03
CA LEU A 86 -4.65 -19.45 -0.32
C LEU A 86 -5.21 -20.50 -1.30
N ASN A 87 -4.33 -21.21 -2.02
CA ASN A 87 -4.71 -22.30 -2.93
C ASN A 87 -4.45 -23.70 -2.29
N GLY A 88 -4.31 -23.79 -0.98
CA GLY A 88 -4.11 -25.07 -0.28
C GLY A 88 -2.73 -25.69 -0.46
N HIS A 89 -1.74 -24.93 -0.94
CA HIS A 89 -0.37 -25.41 -1.13
C HIS A 89 0.58 -24.71 -0.15
N TYR A 90 1.66 -25.40 0.18
CA TYR A 90 2.72 -24.84 0.99
C TYR A 90 4.01 -24.73 0.17
N ILE A 91 4.70 -23.60 0.33
CA ILE A 91 6.07 -23.41 -0.15
C ILE A 91 6.93 -22.93 1.02
N ASP A 92 8.00 -23.65 1.31
CA ASP A 92 8.92 -23.29 2.39
C ASP A 92 9.83 -22.14 1.96
N ILE A 93 9.45 -20.93 2.33
CA ILE A 93 10.23 -19.71 2.06
C ILE A 93 11.44 -19.55 3.00
N LYS A 94 11.57 -20.40 4.04
CA LYS A 94 12.74 -20.44 4.92
C LYS A 94 13.78 -21.46 4.46
N ASN A 95 13.49 -22.18 3.38
CA ASN A 95 14.43 -23.15 2.80
C ASN A 95 15.79 -22.48 2.52
N PRO A 96 16.91 -23.12 2.87
CA PRO A 96 18.27 -22.59 2.63
C PRO A 96 18.53 -22.13 1.20
N VAL A 97 17.97 -22.81 0.19
CA VAL A 97 18.08 -22.42 -1.22
C VAL A 97 17.55 -21.01 -1.49
N ILE A 98 16.48 -20.58 -0.78
CA ILE A 98 15.92 -19.23 -0.90
C ILE A 98 16.71 -18.26 -0.03
N THR A 99 16.95 -18.61 1.23
CA THR A 99 17.54 -17.67 2.20
C THR A 99 18.99 -17.35 1.90
N GLU A 100 19.80 -18.35 1.52
CA GLU A 100 21.20 -18.15 1.12
C GLU A 100 21.30 -17.42 -0.22
N ASN A 101 20.45 -17.76 -1.20
CA ASN A 101 20.38 -17.02 -2.45
C ASN A 101 20.04 -15.54 -2.23
N LEU A 102 19.03 -15.24 -1.39
CA LEU A 102 18.70 -13.87 -1.03
C LEU A 102 19.86 -13.14 -0.35
N LEU A 103 20.59 -13.84 0.53
CA LEU A 103 21.75 -13.26 1.21
C LEU A 103 22.86 -12.94 0.19
N GLY A 104 23.11 -13.83 -0.75
CA GLY A 104 24.05 -13.60 -1.86
C GLY A 104 23.63 -12.42 -2.74
N ILE A 105 22.36 -12.38 -3.14
CA ILE A 105 21.80 -11.26 -3.90
C ILE A 105 21.94 -9.94 -3.11
N LYS A 106 21.61 -9.94 -1.81
CA LYS A 106 21.74 -8.75 -0.96
C LYS A 106 23.17 -8.22 -0.92
N ARG A 107 24.16 -9.11 -0.83
CA ARG A 107 25.59 -8.74 -0.85
C ARG A 107 26.01 -8.15 -2.19
N SER A 108 25.48 -8.68 -3.29
CA SER A 108 25.84 -8.25 -4.66
C SER A 108 25.21 -6.91 -5.04
N ILE A 109 23.91 -6.72 -4.79
CA ILE A 109 23.18 -5.51 -5.24
C ILE A 109 22.99 -4.46 -4.14
N GLY A 110 23.31 -4.81 -2.90
CA GLY A 110 23.04 -3.97 -1.72
C GLY A 110 21.56 -3.96 -1.32
N ALA A 111 21.28 -3.37 -0.18
CA ALA A 111 19.92 -3.19 0.34
C ALA A 111 19.59 -1.71 0.61
N TYR A 112 20.45 -0.80 0.13
CA TYR A 112 20.28 0.63 0.35
C TYR A 112 19.03 1.16 -0.35
N GLN A 113 18.25 1.95 0.38
CA GLN A 113 17.08 2.63 -0.15
C GLN A 113 17.31 4.14 -0.09
N THR A 114 17.33 4.76 -1.26
CA THR A 114 17.36 6.22 -1.34
C THR A 114 16.02 6.78 -0.90
N SER A 115 16.00 7.49 0.21
CA SER A 115 14.83 8.22 0.68
C SER A 115 14.53 9.40 -0.23
N LYS A 116 13.27 9.72 -0.39
CA LYS A 116 12.87 10.99 -1.03
C LYS A 116 13.14 12.14 -0.07
N LYS A 117 13.54 13.28 -0.62
CA LYS A 117 13.69 14.50 0.19
C LYS A 117 12.31 14.93 0.72
N PRO A 118 12.22 15.36 1.99
CA PRO A 118 11.00 15.93 2.52
C PRO A 118 10.70 17.28 1.83
N ILE A 119 9.44 17.63 1.74
CA ILE A 119 9.02 18.98 1.35
C ILE A 119 9.24 19.88 2.56
N LEU A 120 10.02 20.95 2.39
CA LEU A 120 10.24 21.96 3.40
C LEU A 120 9.27 23.14 3.23
N ILE A 121 9.20 24.03 4.23
CA ILE A 121 8.30 25.21 4.21
C ILE A 121 8.56 26.09 2.98
N ASN A 122 9.81 26.25 2.57
CA ASN A 122 10.13 27.04 1.37
C ASN A 122 9.63 26.37 0.09
N ASP A 123 9.71 25.05 -0.01
CA ASP A 123 9.16 24.29 -1.14
C ASP A 123 7.63 24.42 -1.16
N LEU A 124 6.99 24.34 0.01
CA LEU A 124 5.55 24.55 0.15
C LEU A 124 5.13 25.94 -0.36
N ARG A 125 5.85 27.00 0.03
CA ARG A 125 5.58 28.37 -0.42
C ARG A 125 5.67 28.49 -1.96
N LEU A 126 6.69 27.89 -2.55
CA LEU A 126 6.86 27.88 -4.02
C LEU A 126 5.70 27.17 -4.72
N ILE A 127 5.27 26.01 -4.19
CA ILE A 127 4.13 25.25 -4.71
C ILE A 127 2.85 26.09 -4.64
N ILE A 128 2.54 26.70 -3.49
CA ILE A 128 1.34 27.50 -3.30
C ILE A 128 1.37 28.73 -4.20
N ASN A 129 2.51 29.40 -4.37
CA ASN A 129 2.66 30.53 -5.27
C ASN A 129 2.42 30.14 -6.73
N GLN A 130 2.80 28.92 -7.13
CA GLN A 130 2.51 28.41 -8.46
C GLN A 130 1.02 28.07 -8.63
N ILE A 131 0.39 27.45 -7.64
CA ILE A 131 -1.06 27.15 -7.63
C ILE A 131 -1.87 28.46 -7.72
N ASN A 132 -1.42 29.54 -7.09
CA ASN A 132 -2.09 30.82 -7.12
C ASN A 132 -2.16 31.45 -8.53
N LYS A 133 -1.33 31.00 -9.47
CA LYS A 133 -1.36 31.44 -10.89
C LYS A 133 -2.38 30.66 -11.72
N GLU A 134 -3.00 29.60 -11.18
CA GLU A 134 -4.02 28.82 -11.89
C GLU A 134 -5.25 29.69 -12.17
N ILE A 135 -5.71 29.66 -13.42
CA ILE A 135 -6.81 30.48 -13.89
C ILE A 135 -8.16 29.93 -13.46
N LYS A 136 -8.29 28.57 -13.37
CA LYS A 136 -9.55 27.92 -12.99
C LYS A 136 -9.72 27.91 -11.47
N PRO A 137 -10.68 28.67 -10.90
CA PRO A 137 -10.84 28.81 -9.45
C PRO A 137 -11.03 27.48 -8.72
N SER A 138 -11.81 26.56 -9.28
CA SER A 138 -12.08 25.25 -8.69
C SER A 138 -10.83 24.37 -8.58
N ILE A 139 -9.97 24.38 -9.59
CA ILE A 139 -8.70 23.65 -9.59
C ILE A 139 -7.76 24.28 -8.56
N LYS A 140 -7.64 25.61 -8.56
CA LYS A 140 -6.82 26.37 -7.61
C LYS A 140 -7.20 26.06 -6.16
N LEU A 141 -8.49 26.13 -5.81
CA LEU A 141 -8.98 25.85 -4.46
C LEU A 141 -8.71 24.40 -4.06
N ARG A 142 -9.02 23.44 -4.94
CA ARG A 142 -8.78 22.04 -4.71
C ARG A 142 -7.29 21.74 -4.43
N ASP A 143 -6.42 22.23 -5.31
CA ASP A 143 -4.99 21.92 -5.22
C ASP A 143 -4.37 22.61 -4.00
N LYS A 144 -4.80 23.83 -3.69
CA LYS A 144 -4.39 24.53 -2.48
C LYS A 144 -4.82 23.78 -1.22
N ALA A 145 -6.09 23.35 -1.14
CA ALA A 145 -6.59 22.56 -0.02
C ALA A 145 -5.82 21.25 0.14
N LEU A 146 -5.62 20.48 -0.95
CA LEU A 146 -4.87 19.23 -0.92
C LEU A 146 -3.45 19.41 -0.38
N ILE A 147 -2.74 20.42 -0.84
CA ILE A 147 -1.34 20.66 -0.44
C ILE A 147 -1.27 21.17 1.01
N LEU A 148 -2.08 22.17 1.37
CA LEU A 148 -2.01 22.77 2.70
C LEU A 148 -2.50 21.80 3.78
N VAL A 149 -3.66 21.18 3.60
CA VAL A 149 -4.20 20.19 4.54
C VAL A 149 -3.26 18.98 4.63
N GLY A 150 -2.82 18.47 3.47
CA GLY A 150 -1.92 17.32 3.42
C GLY A 150 -0.59 17.56 4.14
N PHE A 151 0.00 18.74 3.99
CA PHE A 151 1.25 19.11 4.64
C PHE A 151 1.05 19.35 6.14
N SER A 152 0.07 20.16 6.53
CA SER A 152 -0.17 20.55 7.93
C SER A 152 -0.61 19.37 8.80
N GLY A 153 -1.47 18.50 8.27
CA GLY A 153 -1.93 17.31 9.00
C GLY A 153 -1.01 16.09 8.87
N GLY A 154 0.06 16.16 8.06
CA GLY A 154 0.95 15.02 7.81
C GLY A 154 0.20 13.79 7.30
N PHE A 155 -0.78 14.00 6.41
CA PHE A 155 -1.61 12.93 5.88
C PHE A 155 -0.87 12.07 4.86
N ARG A 156 -1.13 10.74 4.92
CA ARG A 156 -0.81 9.88 3.77
C ARG A 156 -1.77 10.21 2.62
N ARG A 157 -1.33 10.02 1.39
CA ARG A 157 -2.17 10.28 0.20
C ARG A 157 -3.55 9.60 0.28
N SER A 158 -3.60 8.35 0.74
CA SER A 158 -4.86 7.61 0.88
C SER A 158 -5.78 8.20 1.96
N GLU A 159 -5.21 8.69 3.04
CA GLU A 159 -5.96 9.36 4.12
C GLU A 159 -6.53 10.69 3.61
N LEU A 160 -5.69 11.51 2.96
CA LEU A 160 -6.08 12.82 2.44
C LEU A 160 -7.23 12.74 1.43
N VAL A 161 -7.18 11.80 0.48
CA VAL A 161 -8.23 11.66 -0.55
C VAL A 161 -9.50 10.97 -0.05
N SER A 162 -9.48 10.40 1.15
CA SER A 162 -10.64 9.79 1.80
C SER A 162 -11.38 10.71 2.76
N ILE A 163 -10.90 11.96 2.92
CA ILE A 163 -11.57 12.95 3.76
C ILE A 163 -12.89 13.33 3.08
N GLU A 164 -13.98 13.17 3.81
CA GLU A 164 -15.32 13.61 3.43
C GLU A 164 -15.68 14.87 4.26
N TYR A 165 -16.52 15.73 3.74
CA TYR A 165 -16.94 16.96 4.44
C TYR A 165 -17.51 16.65 5.83
N ASN A 166 -18.30 15.60 5.98
CA ASN A 166 -18.88 15.17 7.26
C ASN A 166 -17.84 14.66 8.29
N ASN A 167 -16.58 14.56 7.88
CA ASN A 167 -15.48 14.19 8.78
C ASN A 167 -14.68 15.41 9.26
N ILE A 168 -15.15 16.63 8.95
CA ILE A 168 -14.47 17.88 9.27
C ILE A 168 -15.34 18.69 10.22
N ASP A 169 -14.80 18.99 11.39
CA ASP A 169 -15.40 19.90 12.38
C ASP A 169 -14.55 21.16 12.45
N PHE A 170 -15.15 22.32 12.14
CA PHE A 170 -14.53 23.62 12.31
C PHE A 170 -14.76 24.10 13.77
N VAL A 171 -13.69 24.48 14.43
CA VAL A 171 -13.68 24.97 15.81
C VAL A 171 -12.97 26.31 15.91
N SER A 172 -13.06 26.98 17.07
CA SER A 172 -12.42 28.30 17.28
C SER A 172 -10.92 28.31 17.02
N GLU A 173 -10.23 27.20 17.26
CA GLU A 173 -8.78 27.08 17.14
C GLU A 173 -8.32 26.57 15.77
N GLY A 174 -9.24 26.09 14.92
CA GLY A 174 -8.90 25.50 13.62
C GLY A 174 -9.92 24.50 13.12
N MET A 175 -9.47 23.35 12.61
CA MET A 175 -10.35 22.26 12.21
C MET A 175 -9.88 20.90 12.76
N LYS A 176 -10.84 20.02 13.04
CA LYS A 176 -10.62 18.62 13.40
C LYS A 176 -11.04 17.74 12.24
N ILE A 177 -10.21 16.80 11.86
CA ILE A 177 -10.48 15.87 10.76
C ILE A 177 -10.45 14.45 11.29
N PHE A 178 -11.60 13.76 11.20
CA PHE A 178 -11.71 12.36 11.58
C PHE A 178 -11.32 11.46 10.40
N ILE A 179 -10.38 10.54 10.65
CA ILE A 179 -9.89 9.55 9.67
C ILE A 179 -10.41 8.18 10.08
N LYS A 180 -11.34 7.66 9.31
CA LYS A 180 -12.02 6.37 9.59
C LYS A 180 -11.05 5.19 9.56
N ARG A 181 -10.08 5.20 8.64
CA ARG A 181 -9.08 4.12 8.47
C ARG A 181 -7.76 4.67 7.98
N SER A 182 -6.67 4.10 8.47
CA SER A 182 -5.33 4.42 7.99
C SER A 182 -4.53 3.17 7.62
N LYS A 183 -3.34 3.33 7.07
CA LYS A 183 -2.44 2.20 6.76
C LYS A 183 -2.02 1.44 8.03
N THR A 184 -1.97 2.10 9.17
CA THR A 184 -1.59 1.53 10.47
C THR A 184 -2.80 1.13 11.31
N ASP A 185 -3.97 1.67 10.99
CA ASP A 185 -5.25 1.32 11.60
C ASP A 185 -6.14 0.65 10.54
N GLN A 186 -5.94 -0.65 10.37
CA GLN A 186 -6.72 -1.49 9.45
C GLN A 186 -8.04 -1.97 10.08
N SER A 187 -8.09 -1.99 11.42
CA SER A 187 -9.30 -2.32 12.20
C SER A 187 -10.36 -1.23 12.09
N GLY A 188 -9.97 0.02 11.84
CA GLY A 188 -10.89 1.14 11.67
C GLY A 188 -11.36 1.72 13.00
N GLU A 189 -10.49 1.72 14.02
CA GLU A 189 -10.74 2.44 15.28
C GLU A 189 -10.86 3.96 15.04
N GLY A 190 -10.18 4.42 13.96
CA GLY A 190 -10.19 5.81 13.55
C GLY A 190 -9.27 6.70 14.39
N MET A 191 -8.96 7.87 13.85
CA MET A 191 -8.19 8.88 14.57
C MET A 191 -8.63 10.29 14.18
N THR A 192 -8.60 11.22 15.12
CA THR A 192 -8.82 12.64 14.84
C THR A 192 -7.50 13.37 14.77
N LYS A 193 -7.32 14.17 13.71
CA LYS A 193 -6.22 15.11 13.58
C LYS A 193 -6.73 16.54 13.70
N ALA A 194 -6.08 17.34 14.54
CA ALA A 194 -6.36 18.76 14.67
C ALA A 194 -5.36 19.58 13.86
N ILE A 195 -5.87 20.57 13.14
CA ILE A 195 -5.06 21.50 12.34
C ILE A 195 -5.45 22.91 12.79
N PRO A 196 -4.52 23.66 13.41
CA PRO A 196 -4.81 25.02 13.89
C PRO A 196 -4.89 26.02 12.72
N TYR A 197 -5.52 27.18 12.99
CA TYR A 197 -5.42 28.33 12.11
C TYR A 197 -3.95 28.80 12.04
N PHE A 198 -3.54 29.24 10.87
CA PHE A 198 -2.24 29.89 10.68
C PHE A 198 -2.44 31.39 10.58
N GLU A 199 -1.50 32.17 11.11
CA GLU A 199 -1.52 33.63 11.05
C GLU A 199 -1.61 34.17 9.62
N ASN A 200 -0.90 33.53 8.68
CA ASN A 200 -0.93 33.94 7.27
C ASN A 200 -2.04 33.22 6.51
N PRO A 201 -3.12 33.93 6.10
CA PRO A 201 -4.28 33.31 5.43
C PRO A 201 -3.95 32.71 4.07
N VAL A 202 -2.86 33.12 3.41
CA VAL A 202 -2.43 32.56 2.12
C VAL A 202 -2.00 31.10 2.28
N TYR A 203 -1.43 30.77 3.43
CA TYR A 203 -0.89 29.44 3.73
C TYR A 203 -1.72 28.71 4.80
N CYS A 204 -2.84 29.27 5.24
CA CYS A 204 -3.72 28.62 6.19
C CYS A 204 -4.46 27.45 5.56
N PRO A 205 -4.43 26.26 6.16
CA PRO A 205 -5.14 25.07 5.66
C PRO A 205 -6.64 25.08 5.99
N VAL A 206 -7.09 25.97 6.90
CA VAL A 206 -8.47 26.10 7.40
C VAL A 206 -9.21 27.23 6.73
#